data_133e4d30bb55a547d339aa4c129ce612
#
_entry.id   133e4d30bb55a547d339aa4c129ce612
#
_cell.length_a   1.000
_cell.length_b   1.000
_cell.length_c   1.000
_cell.angle_alpha   90.00
_cell.angle_beta   90.00
_cell.angle_gamma   90.00
#
_symmetry.space_group_name_H-M   'P 1'
#
loop_
_entity.id
_entity.type
_entity.pdbx_description
1 polymer ?
#
loop_
_entity_poly.entity_id
_entity_poly.type
_entity_poly.pdbx_seq_one_letter_code
_entity_poly.pdbx_strand_id
1 'polypeptide(L)'
;DLHYPLRRQRQMCIRDRIAGVMPNPTVDKLYEGVAIARKHKADFLLAVGGGSVCDYAKAVSVSVNCEEDPWEKYYIKFEEPACETIPVGCVLTMVGTGSEMNAGAVITNHDAKLKIGHVFADEKIMPKFSILNPRYTLTLPHYQMISGIYDIFNHICEQYFSGEDDNTSDYISEGLMKSVIHSSRIANKNPQDYEARSNIMWSATWALNTLVAKGKSTDWMVHMLGQSVGACTDATHGMTLAAVSLPYYRHIMPYGLAKFVRFAKNVWGIDTSGMSGEKAAEA
;
A
#
# COMPACT_ATOMS: atom_id res chain seq x y z
N ASP A 1 -29.00 -35.56 -3.87
CA ASP A 1 -27.97 -34.90 -4.73
C ASP A 1 -27.77 -33.44 -4.35
N LEU A 2 -27.25 -33.23 -3.13
CA LEU A 2 -26.91 -31.91 -2.55
C LEU A 2 -25.72 -31.24 -3.25
N HIS A 3 -25.02 -31.97 -4.13
CA HIS A 3 -23.83 -31.43 -4.83
C HIS A 3 -24.13 -30.65 -6.14
N TYR A 4 -25.35 -30.76 -6.67
CA TYR A 4 -25.70 -30.17 -7.96
C TYR A 4 -25.80 -28.65 -7.94
N PRO A 5 -26.40 -28.00 -6.92
CA PRO A 5 -26.40 -26.54 -6.81
C PRO A 5 -25.01 -25.97 -6.62
N LEU A 6 -24.16 -26.62 -5.81
CA LEU A 6 -22.77 -26.16 -5.54
C LEU A 6 -21.87 -26.31 -6.79
N ARG A 7 -22.10 -27.29 -7.66
CA ARG A 7 -21.39 -27.38 -8.94
C ARG A 7 -21.79 -26.30 -9.93
N ARG A 8 -23.04 -25.90 -9.98
CA ARG A 8 -23.50 -24.75 -10.80
C ARG A 8 -22.90 -23.43 -10.31
N GLN A 9 -22.88 -23.19 -9.01
CA GLN A 9 -22.22 -22.02 -8.44
C GLN A 9 -20.71 -22.02 -8.76
N ARG A 10 -20.00 -23.14 -8.63
CA ARG A 10 -18.59 -23.24 -9.00
C ARG A 10 -18.34 -23.00 -10.49
N GLN A 11 -19.24 -23.36 -11.38
CA GLN A 11 -19.10 -23.11 -12.81
C GLN A 11 -19.43 -21.66 -13.20
N MET A 12 -20.27 -20.97 -12.45
CA MET A 12 -20.56 -19.54 -12.67
C MET A 12 -19.42 -18.64 -12.21
N CYS A 13 -18.69 -18.99 -11.14
CA CYS A 13 -17.58 -18.20 -10.60
C CYS A 13 -16.28 -18.23 -11.43
N ILE A 14 -16.15 -19.09 -12.47
CA ILE A 14 -14.88 -19.28 -13.20
C ILE A 14 -14.84 -18.52 -14.53
N ARG A 15 -15.90 -17.84 -14.94
CA ARG A 15 -16.04 -17.37 -16.34
C ARG A 15 -15.36 -16.05 -16.66
N ASP A 16 -15.10 -15.20 -15.68
CA ASP A 16 -14.68 -13.83 -15.96
C ASP A 16 -13.36 -13.53 -15.24
N ARG A 17 -12.26 -13.80 -15.93
CA ARG A 17 -10.92 -13.53 -15.42
C ARG A 17 -10.28 -12.39 -16.22
N ILE A 18 -9.90 -11.32 -15.53
CA ILE A 18 -9.03 -10.27 -16.07
C ILE A 18 -7.60 -10.59 -15.65
N ALA A 19 -6.80 -11.04 -16.59
CA ALA A 19 -5.38 -11.32 -16.36
C ALA A 19 -4.50 -10.14 -16.80
N GLY A 20 -3.22 -10.18 -16.43
CA GLY A 20 -2.23 -9.21 -16.91
C GLY A 20 -2.35 -7.83 -16.28
N VAL A 21 -2.83 -7.74 -15.04
CA VAL A 21 -2.68 -6.50 -14.26
C VAL A 21 -1.20 -6.35 -13.94
N MET A 22 -0.59 -5.31 -14.51
CA MET A 22 0.84 -5.01 -14.36
C MET A 22 1.13 -4.29 -13.04
N PRO A 23 2.39 -4.26 -12.57
CA PRO A 23 2.83 -3.27 -11.61
C PRO A 23 2.48 -1.86 -12.12
N ASN A 24 2.04 -0.97 -11.22
CA ASN A 24 1.52 0.36 -11.59
C ASN A 24 0.35 0.28 -12.60
N PRO A 25 -0.85 -0.19 -12.18
CA PRO A 25 -1.96 -0.39 -13.09
C PRO A 25 -2.33 0.91 -13.81
N THR A 26 -2.60 0.79 -15.12
CA THR A 26 -2.81 1.95 -15.99
C THR A 26 -4.28 2.32 -16.15
N VAL A 27 -4.51 3.55 -16.59
CA VAL A 27 -5.86 4.05 -16.94
C VAL A 27 -6.49 3.18 -18.03
N ASP A 28 -5.74 2.78 -19.06
CA ASP A 28 -6.26 1.91 -20.13
C ASP A 28 -6.72 0.55 -19.57
N LYS A 29 -5.91 0.00 -18.64
CA LYS A 29 -6.28 -1.24 -17.96
C LYS A 29 -7.52 -1.07 -17.09
N LEU A 30 -7.69 0.08 -16.44
CA LEU A 30 -8.90 0.43 -15.69
C LEU A 30 -10.12 0.43 -16.61
N TYR A 31 -10.05 1.09 -17.76
CA TYR A 31 -11.16 1.10 -18.73
C TYR A 31 -11.51 -0.29 -19.25
N GLU A 32 -10.50 -1.13 -19.53
CA GLU A 32 -10.71 -2.53 -19.89
C GLU A 32 -11.48 -3.28 -18.79
N GLY A 33 -11.05 -3.14 -17.55
CA GLY A 33 -11.69 -3.79 -16.40
C GLY A 33 -13.13 -3.36 -16.19
N VAL A 34 -13.39 -2.07 -16.27
CA VAL A 34 -14.75 -1.49 -16.18
C VAL A 34 -15.65 -2.05 -17.29
N ALA A 35 -15.17 -2.08 -18.53
CA ALA A 35 -15.93 -2.61 -19.67
C ALA A 35 -16.27 -4.10 -19.49
N ILE A 36 -15.32 -4.91 -19.03
CA ILE A 36 -15.51 -6.33 -18.74
C ILE A 36 -16.51 -6.52 -17.59
N ALA A 37 -16.32 -5.80 -16.47
CA ALA A 37 -17.21 -5.89 -15.31
C ALA A 37 -18.66 -5.52 -15.67
N ARG A 38 -18.86 -4.47 -16.47
CA ARG A 38 -20.19 -4.07 -17.01
C ARG A 38 -20.80 -5.14 -17.90
N LYS A 39 -20.02 -5.66 -18.88
CA LYS A 39 -20.46 -6.71 -19.81
C LYS A 39 -20.96 -7.95 -19.09
N HIS A 40 -20.27 -8.36 -18.04
CA HIS A 40 -20.58 -9.57 -17.28
C HIS A 40 -21.49 -9.31 -16.08
N LYS A 41 -21.88 -8.07 -15.83
CA LYS A 41 -22.71 -7.66 -14.67
C LYS A 41 -22.11 -8.19 -13.36
N ALA A 42 -20.80 -7.95 -13.19
CA ALA A 42 -20.07 -8.40 -12.03
C ALA A 42 -20.69 -7.81 -10.74
N ASP A 43 -20.93 -8.66 -9.75
CA ASP A 43 -21.48 -8.31 -8.45
C ASP A 43 -20.44 -8.46 -7.32
N PHE A 44 -19.24 -8.99 -7.65
CA PHE A 44 -18.11 -9.14 -6.76
C PHE A 44 -16.79 -9.15 -7.56
N LEU A 45 -15.74 -8.54 -7.01
CA LEU A 45 -14.40 -8.55 -7.57
C LEU A 45 -13.43 -9.24 -6.62
N LEU A 46 -12.71 -10.27 -7.10
CA LEU A 46 -11.67 -10.95 -6.33
C LEU A 46 -10.29 -10.58 -6.88
N ALA A 47 -9.54 -9.79 -6.13
CA ALA A 47 -8.15 -9.45 -6.41
C ALA A 47 -7.22 -10.57 -5.95
N VAL A 48 -6.55 -11.25 -6.88
CA VAL A 48 -5.54 -12.27 -6.56
C VAL A 48 -4.19 -11.75 -7.05
N GLY A 49 -3.38 -11.19 -6.15
CA GLY A 49 -2.12 -10.55 -6.52
C GLY A 49 -1.51 -9.71 -5.42
N GLY A 50 -0.62 -8.79 -5.79
CA GLY A 50 -0.06 -7.77 -4.90
C GLY A 50 -0.94 -6.52 -4.83
N GLY A 51 -0.41 -5.46 -4.20
CA GLY A 51 -1.10 -4.18 -4.03
C GLY A 51 -1.65 -3.58 -5.33
N SER A 52 -0.91 -3.67 -6.43
CA SER A 52 -1.37 -3.20 -7.76
C SER A 52 -2.67 -3.87 -8.21
N VAL A 53 -2.85 -5.17 -7.91
CA VAL A 53 -4.08 -5.89 -8.25
C VAL A 53 -5.22 -5.51 -7.30
N CYS A 54 -4.91 -5.26 -6.02
CA CYS A 54 -5.88 -4.76 -5.04
C CYS A 54 -6.36 -3.35 -5.41
N ASP A 55 -5.43 -2.45 -5.75
CA ASP A 55 -5.73 -1.09 -6.21
C ASP A 55 -6.59 -1.11 -7.47
N TYR A 56 -6.19 -1.92 -8.45
CA TYR A 56 -6.95 -2.10 -9.68
C TYR A 56 -8.38 -2.57 -9.43
N ALA A 57 -8.57 -3.57 -8.58
CA ALA A 57 -9.90 -4.06 -8.26
C ALA A 57 -10.77 -3.00 -7.57
N LYS A 58 -10.20 -2.23 -6.65
CA LYS A 58 -10.91 -1.10 -6.00
C LYS A 58 -11.24 0.00 -7.01
N ALA A 59 -10.29 0.34 -7.90
CA ALA A 59 -10.53 1.31 -8.95
C ALA A 59 -11.67 0.88 -9.90
N VAL A 60 -11.69 -0.39 -10.33
CA VAL A 60 -12.80 -0.96 -11.12
C VAL A 60 -14.10 -0.91 -10.33
N SER A 61 -14.07 -1.28 -9.05
CA SER A 61 -15.24 -1.28 -8.15
C SER A 61 -15.97 0.07 -8.12
N VAL A 62 -15.23 1.16 -7.94
CA VAL A 62 -15.80 2.52 -7.88
C VAL A 62 -16.22 3.04 -9.24
N SER A 63 -15.64 2.51 -10.32
CA SER A 63 -15.82 3.03 -11.68
C SER A 63 -16.92 2.33 -12.49
N VAL A 64 -17.31 1.12 -12.10
CA VAL A 64 -18.21 0.26 -12.89
C VAL A 64 -19.58 0.90 -13.13
N ASN A 65 -20.12 1.59 -12.14
CA ASN A 65 -21.42 2.27 -12.23
C ASN A 65 -21.30 3.79 -12.45
N CYS A 66 -20.07 4.28 -12.68
CA CYS A 66 -19.82 5.68 -13.00
C CYS A 66 -20.10 5.94 -14.47
N GLU A 67 -20.93 6.93 -14.79
CA GLU A 67 -21.24 7.33 -16.19
C GLU A 67 -20.17 8.25 -16.77
N GLU A 68 -19.49 9.00 -15.92
CA GLU A 68 -18.42 9.93 -16.29
C GLU A 68 -17.09 9.19 -16.46
N ASP A 69 -16.08 9.89 -16.98
CA ASP A 69 -14.73 9.36 -17.03
C ASP A 69 -14.17 9.15 -15.62
N PRO A 70 -13.89 7.90 -15.20
CA PRO A 70 -13.42 7.62 -13.84
C PRO A 70 -12.02 8.18 -13.55
N TRP A 71 -11.14 8.34 -14.55
CA TRP A 71 -9.85 8.97 -14.35
C TRP A 71 -10.00 10.44 -13.98
N GLU A 72 -10.77 11.20 -14.77
CA GLU A 72 -11.03 12.61 -14.50
C GLU A 72 -11.77 12.81 -13.17
N LYS A 73 -12.78 12.00 -12.92
CA LYS A 73 -13.60 12.14 -11.71
C LYS A 73 -12.84 11.80 -10.43
N TYR A 74 -12.23 10.61 -10.39
CA TYR A 74 -11.68 10.08 -9.14
C TYR A 74 -10.20 10.40 -8.94
N TYR A 75 -9.41 10.59 -10.00
CA TYR A 75 -7.98 10.77 -9.88
C TYR A 75 -7.49 12.19 -10.19
N ILE A 76 -8.25 12.98 -10.96
CA ILE A 76 -7.92 14.39 -11.21
C ILE A 76 -8.71 15.31 -10.28
N LYS A 77 -10.02 15.10 -10.16
CA LYS A 77 -10.89 15.95 -9.32
C LYS A 77 -11.03 15.46 -7.87
N PHE A 78 -10.59 14.24 -7.58
CA PHE A 78 -10.69 13.60 -6.25
C PHE A 78 -12.13 13.58 -5.70
N GLU A 79 -13.12 13.37 -6.59
CA GLU A 79 -14.51 13.26 -6.19
C GLU A 79 -14.79 11.89 -5.55
N GLU A 80 -15.69 11.85 -4.57
CA GLU A 80 -16.16 10.60 -3.98
C GLU A 80 -17.19 9.90 -4.89
N PRO A 81 -17.25 8.55 -4.86
CA PRO A 81 -18.24 7.80 -5.63
C PRO A 81 -19.67 8.13 -5.18
N ALA A 82 -20.48 8.65 -6.09
CA ALA A 82 -21.90 8.89 -5.88
C ALA A 82 -22.78 7.68 -6.27
N CYS A 83 -22.19 6.67 -6.93
CA CYS A 83 -22.87 5.46 -7.39
C CYS A 83 -22.53 4.25 -6.52
N GLU A 84 -23.34 3.19 -6.63
CA GLU A 84 -23.09 1.93 -5.94
C GLU A 84 -21.78 1.29 -6.42
N THR A 85 -20.96 0.86 -5.47
CA THR A 85 -19.68 0.20 -5.73
C THR A 85 -19.81 -1.31 -5.63
N ILE A 86 -19.00 -2.04 -6.40
CA ILE A 86 -18.97 -3.51 -6.33
C ILE A 86 -18.04 -3.95 -5.17
N PRO A 87 -18.47 -4.86 -4.29
CA PRO A 87 -17.61 -5.34 -3.21
C PRO A 87 -16.37 -6.06 -3.73
N VAL A 88 -15.25 -5.83 -3.04
CA VAL A 88 -13.92 -6.41 -3.36
C VAL A 88 -13.50 -7.38 -2.27
N GLY A 89 -12.85 -8.48 -2.65
CA GLY A 89 -12.08 -9.36 -1.76
C GLY A 89 -10.65 -9.50 -2.27
N CYS A 90 -9.70 -9.78 -1.39
CA CYS A 90 -8.28 -9.89 -1.75
C CYS A 90 -7.68 -11.25 -1.36
N VAL A 91 -6.78 -11.77 -2.20
CA VAL A 91 -5.84 -12.85 -1.88
C VAL A 91 -4.45 -12.31 -2.16
N LEU A 92 -3.72 -11.98 -1.11
CA LEU A 92 -2.46 -11.22 -1.23
C LEU A 92 -1.28 -12.15 -1.56
N THR A 93 -0.51 -11.80 -2.60
CA THR A 93 0.69 -12.55 -3.02
C THR A 93 1.99 -11.76 -2.92
N MET A 94 1.91 -10.45 -2.69
CA MET A 94 3.03 -9.54 -2.44
C MET A 94 2.60 -8.51 -1.41
N VAL A 95 3.49 -8.13 -0.52
CA VAL A 95 3.25 -7.17 0.56
C VAL A 95 4.03 -5.88 0.35
N GLY A 96 3.49 -4.78 0.82
CA GLY A 96 4.04 -3.43 0.72
C GLY A 96 2.95 -2.40 1.01
N THR A 97 1.98 -2.31 0.12
CA THR A 97 1.00 -1.24 0.02
C THR A 97 -0.10 -1.20 1.10
N GLY A 98 -0.33 -2.28 1.86
CA GLY A 98 -1.49 -2.36 2.76
C GLY A 98 -2.86 -2.23 2.08
N SER A 99 -2.91 -2.31 0.74
CA SER A 99 -4.11 -2.07 -0.08
C SER A 99 -5.26 -3.03 0.21
N GLU A 100 -4.95 -4.16 0.80
CA GLU A 100 -5.90 -5.19 1.22
C GLU A 100 -6.75 -4.79 2.45
N MET A 101 -6.39 -3.71 3.16
CA MET A 101 -7.13 -3.23 4.34
C MET A 101 -7.25 -1.69 4.37
N ASN A 102 -7.33 -1.06 3.20
CA ASN A 102 -7.62 0.37 3.08
C ASN A 102 -8.51 0.65 1.87
N ALA A 103 -9.02 1.87 1.78
CA ALA A 103 -9.84 2.34 0.67
C ALA A 103 -9.04 3.10 -0.41
N GLY A 104 -7.71 3.03 -0.39
CA GLY A 104 -6.85 3.69 -1.38
C GLY A 104 -6.71 2.88 -2.67
N ALA A 105 -6.60 3.55 -3.78
CA ALA A 105 -6.26 2.96 -5.07
C ALA A 105 -5.37 3.89 -5.88
N VAL A 106 -4.27 3.36 -6.42
CA VAL A 106 -3.30 4.12 -7.21
C VAL A 106 -3.38 3.68 -8.66
N ILE A 107 -3.57 4.65 -9.57
CA ILE A 107 -3.64 4.42 -11.03
C ILE A 107 -2.61 5.32 -11.73
N THR A 108 -2.03 4.81 -12.81
CA THR A 108 -1.01 5.49 -13.60
C THR A 108 -1.55 5.86 -14.98
N ASN A 109 -1.37 7.11 -15.37
CA ASN A 109 -1.59 7.58 -16.73
C ASN A 109 -0.23 7.89 -17.37
N HIS A 110 0.22 7.01 -18.26
CA HIS A 110 1.53 7.17 -18.91
C HIS A 110 1.58 8.34 -19.88
N ASP A 111 0.48 8.64 -20.58
CA ASP A 111 0.40 9.76 -21.53
C ASP A 111 0.51 11.10 -20.80
N ALA A 112 -0.18 11.24 -19.67
CA ALA A 112 -0.11 12.41 -18.81
C ALA A 112 1.14 12.43 -17.91
N LYS A 113 1.90 11.33 -17.82
CA LYS A 113 3.01 11.14 -16.86
C LYS A 113 2.59 11.39 -15.42
N LEU A 114 1.40 10.89 -15.06
CA LEU A 114 0.82 11.02 -13.74
C LEU A 114 0.61 9.63 -13.11
N LYS A 115 0.97 9.50 -11.84
CA LYS A 115 0.63 8.36 -11.00
C LYS A 115 -0.05 8.92 -9.76
N ILE A 116 -1.34 8.66 -9.61
CA ILE A 116 -2.18 9.30 -8.60
C ILE A 116 -2.83 8.24 -7.74
N GLY A 117 -2.71 8.42 -6.42
CA GLY A 117 -3.45 7.66 -5.42
C GLY A 117 -4.62 8.46 -4.88
N HIS A 118 -5.79 7.86 -4.83
CA HIS A 118 -6.95 8.41 -4.13
C HIS A 118 -7.32 7.49 -2.98
N VAL A 119 -7.45 8.03 -1.79
CA VAL A 119 -7.98 7.36 -0.60
C VAL A 119 -9.42 7.81 -0.44
N PHE A 120 -10.34 6.93 -0.82
CA PHE A 120 -11.77 7.20 -0.75
C PHE A 120 -12.25 7.25 0.70
N ALA A 121 -13.20 8.14 1.00
CA ALA A 121 -13.76 8.29 2.34
C ALA A 121 -14.75 7.17 2.70
N ASP A 122 -15.40 6.53 1.70
CA ASP A 122 -16.38 5.46 1.95
C ASP A 122 -15.65 4.14 2.30
N GLU A 123 -15.83 3.68 3.54
CA GLU A 123 -15.28 2.41 4.02
C GLU A 123 -15.83 1.18 3.26
N LYS A 124 -16.92 1.32 2.50
CA LYS A 124 -17.44 0.24 1.64
C LYS A 124 -16.46 -0.16 0.53
N ILE A 125 -15.53 0.72 0.18
CA ILE A 125 -14.49 0.48 -0.83
C ILE A 125 -13.37 -0.41 -0.29
N MET A 126 -13.20 -0.47 1.02
CA MET A 126 -12.28 -1.43 1.63
C MET A 126 -12.67 -2.86 1.25
N PRO A 127 -11.69 -3.75 0.98
CA PRO A 127 -11.96 -5.15 0.75
C PRO A 127 -12.80 -5.78 1.87
N LYS A 128 -13.82 -6.54 1.51
CA LYS A 128 -14.74 -7.20 2.47
C LYS A 128 -14.04 -8.31 3.25
N PHE A 129 -13.02 -8.90 2.65
CA PHE A 129 -12.09 -9.81 3.30
C PHE A 129 -10.75 -9.78 2.58
N SER A 130 -9.71 -10.21 3.30
CA SER A 130 -8.37 -10.39 2.72
C SER A 130 -7.73 -11.67 3.24
N ILE A 131 -7.27 -12.50 2.33
CA ILE A 131 -6.55 -13.73 2.65
C ILE A 131 -5.06 -13.41 2.69
N LEU A 132 -4.51 -13.39 3.89
CA LEU A 132 -3.12 -13.10 4.19
C LEU A 132 -2.38 -14.41 4.52
N ASN A 133 -1.83 -15.07 3.50
CA ASN A 133 -1.05 -16.28 3.68
C ASN A 133 0.43 -16.02 3.31
N PRO A 134 1.35 -15.97 4.29
CA PRO A 134 2.76 -15.68 4.03
C PRO A 134 3.40 -16.63 3.01
N ARG A 135 2.92 -17.86 2.88
CA ARG A 135 3.43 -18.83 1.89
C ARG A 135 3.31 -18.34 0.45
N TYR A 136 2.30 -17.52 0.14
CA TYR A 136 2.13 -16.96 -1.20
C TYR A 136 3.23 -15.95 -1.57
N THR A 137 3.97 -15.45 -0.58
CA THR A 137 5.06 -14.49 -0.79
C THR A 137 6.44 -15.15 -0.89
N LEU A 138 6.58 -16.44 -0.56
CA LEU A 138 7.87 -17.13 -0.52
C LEU A 138 8.56 -17.26 -1.90
N THR A 139 7.80 -17.13 -2.98
CA THR A 139 8.31 -17.19 -4.36
C THR A 139 8.62 -15.81 -4.94
N LEU A 140 8.44 -14.73 -4.17
CA LEU A 140 8.77 -13.38 -4.64
C LEU A 140 10.27 -13.26 -4.95
N PRO A 141 10.65 -12.65 -6.07
CA PRO A 141 12.03 -12.25 -6.30
C PRO A 141 12.54 -11.35 -5.17
N HIS A 142 13.81 -11.51 -4.80
CA HIS A 142 14.45 -10.76 -3.72
C HIS A 142 14.25 -9.24 -3.87
N TYR A 143 14.42 -8.72 -5.08
CA TYR A 143 14.20 -7.30 -5.38
C TYR A 143 12.79 -6.81 -5.01
N GLN A 144 11.76 -7.59 -5.35
CA GLN A 144 10.37 -7.25 -5.04
C GLN A 144 10.08 -7.33 -3.54
N MET A 145 10.67 -8.31 -2.85
CA MET A 145 10.57 -8.43 -1.40
C MET A 145 11.15 -7.20 -0.71
N ILE A 146 12.37 -6.79 -1.06
CA ILE A 146 13.04 -5.62 -0.46
C ILE A 146 12.30 -4.33 -0.78
N SER A 147 11.82 -4.19 -2.03
CA SER A 147 10.99 -3.04 -2.42
C SER A 147 9.74 -2.93 -1.55
N GLY A 148 9.02 -4.03 -1.33
CA GLY A 148 7.82 -4.03 -0.47
C GLY A 148 8.16 -3.72 0.99
N ILE A 149 9.25 -4.25 1.52
CA ILE A 149 9.69 -3.97 2.90
C ILE A 149 10.01 -2.48 3.07
N TYR A 150 10.69 -1.89 2.09
CA TYR A 150 11.02 -0.47 2.14
C TYR A 150 9.78 0.42 2.07
N ASP A 151 8.79 0.04 1.26
CA ASP A 151 7.48 0.68 1.17
C ASP A 151 6.75 0.68 2.52
N ILE A 152 6.66 -0.49 3.17
CA ILE A 152 6.08 -0.62 4.53
C ILE A 152 6.75 0.33 5.51
N PHE A 153 8.08 0.36 5.49
CA PHE A 153 8.84 1.21 6.41
C PHE A 153 8.58 2.69 6.19
N ASN A 154 8.51 3.13 4.92
CA ASN A 154 8.17 4.52 4.60
C ASN A 154 6.73 4.88 4.96
N HIS A 155 5.75 4.00 4.74
CA HIS A 155 4.40 4.24 5.21
C HIS A 155 4.36 4.60 6.70
N ILE A 156 5.12 3.89 7.53
CA ILE A 156 5.17 4.18 8.96
C ILE A 156 5.93 5.49 9.22
N CYS A 157 7.06 5.70 8.57
CA CYS A 157 7.88 6.90 8.75
C CYS A 157 7.14 8.19 8.43
N GLU A 158 6.39 8.25 7.31
CA GLU A 158 5.66 9.45 6.90
C GLU A 158 4.49 9.79 7.83
N GLN A 159 3.96 8.82 8.54
CA GLN A 159 2.97 9.01 9.59
C GLN A 159 3.64 9.31 10.95
N TYR A 160 4.85 8.83 11.18
CA TYR A 160 5.59 9.03 12.42
C TYR A 160 6.25 10.41 12.50
N PHE A 161 6.91 10.87 11.42
CA PHE A 161 7.63 12.15 11.38
C PHE A 161 6.74 13.37 11.18
N SER A 162 5.44 13.19 11.02
CA SER A 162 4.49 14.28 10.91
C SER A 162 4.05 14.79 12.29
N GLY A 163 4.50 16.00 12.65
CA GLY A 163 4.18 16.65 13.92
C GLY A 163 5.12 16.27 15.08
N GLU A 164 4.94 16.97 16.19
CA GLU A 164 5.76 16.83 17.41
C GLU A 164 5.06 16.00 18.50
N ASP A 165 4.03 15.25 18.15
CA ASP A 165 3.19 14.52 19.08
C ASP A 165 3.99 13.44 19.83
N ASP A 166 3.53 13.13 21.02
CA ASP A 166 3.92 11.97 21.82
C ASP A 166 2.64 11.20 22.20
N ASN A 167 2.09 10.48 21.25
CA ASN A 167 0.82 9.78 21.41
C ASN A 167 0.96 8.26 21.22
N THR A 168 -0.11 7.53 21.51
CA THR A 168 -0.15 6.06 21.38
C THR A 168 0.21 5.59 19.98
N SER A 169 -0.16 6.34 18.92
CA SER A 169 0.18 6.00 17.55
C SER A 169 1.69 6.00 17.29
N ASP A 170 2.45 6.87 17.96
CA ASP A 170 3.93 6.85 17.90
C ASP A 170 4.52 5.57 18.49
N TYR A 171 4.04 5.13 19.65
CA TYR A 171 4.53 3.89 20.29
C TYR A 171 4.21 2.65 19.44
N ILE A 172 3.02 2.62 18.80
CA ILE A 172 2.64 1.55 17.87
C ILE A 172 3.57 1.60 16.64
N SER A 173 3.81 2.78 16.07
CA SER A 173 4.71 2.98 14.93
C SER A 173 6.13 2.50 15.22
N GLU A 174 6.68 2.85 16.39
CA GLU A 174 8.00 2.40 16.85
C GLU A 174 8.07 0.87 16.98
N GLY A 175 7.02 0.25 17.50
CA GLY A 175 6.90 -1.21 17.60
C GLY A 175 6.86 -1.88 16.21
N LEU A 176 6.08 -1.34 15.30
CA LEU A 176 5.98 -1.84 13.92
C LEU A 176 7.31 -1.67 13.17
N MET A 177 7.97 -0.52 13.27
CA MET A 177 9.28 -0.28 12.65
C MET A 177 10.33 -1.27 13.15
N LYS A 178 10.38 -1.55 14.47
CA LYS A 178 11.27 -2.58 15.04
C LYS A 178 10.96 -3.97 14.47
N SER A 179 9.68 -4.35 14.37
CA SER A 179 9.26 -5.62 13.78
C SER A 179 9.70 -5.74 12.32
N VAL A 180 9.51 -4.68 11.52
CA VAL A 180 9.95 -4.63 10.12
C VAL A 180 11.46 -4.75 10.00
N ILE A 181 12.24 -3.99 10.79
CA ILE A 181 13.71 -4.03 10.80
C ILE A 181 14.20 -5.43 11.18
N HIS A 182 13.67 -6.02 12.24
CA HIS A 182 14.05 -7.36 12.68
C HIS A 182 13.76 -8.41 11.62
N SER A 183 12.52 -8.45 11.14
CA SER A 183 12.05 -9.46 10.19
C SER A 183 12.68 -9.30 8.80
N SER A 184 12.95 -8.06 8.36
CA SER A 184 13.65 -7.79 7.09
C SER A 184 15.06 -8.36 7.08
N ARG A 185 15.80 -8.24 8.19
CA ARG A 185 17.16 -8.79 8.32
C ARG A 185 17.19 -10.31 8.25
N ILE A 186 16.16 -10.98 8.80
CA ILE A 186 16.00 -12.43 8.71
C ILE A 186 15.61 -12.82 7.28
N ALA A 187 14.56 -12.22 6.73
CA ALA A 187 14.07 -12.53 5.38
C ALA A 187 15.12 -12.24 4.29
N ASN A 188 15.98 -11.23 4.48
CA ASN A 188 17.08 -10.93 3.57
C ASN A 188 18.12 -12.06 3.51
N LYS A 189 18.39 -12.73 4.64
CA LYS A 189 19.33 -13.86 4.75
C LYS A 189 18.67 -15.19 4.37
N ASN A 190 17.43 -15.37 4.78
CA ASN A 190 16.61 -16.55 4.51
C ASN A 190 15.21 -16.14 4.00
N PRO A 191 15.02 -15.96 2.68
CA PRO A 191 13.73 -15.57 2.11
C PRO A 191 12.59 -16.58 2.33
N GLN A 192 12.91 -17.79 2.78
CA GLN A 192 11.95 -18.85 3.08
C GLN A 192 11.53 -18.89 4.56
N ASP A 193 12.06 -17.99 5.39
CA ASP A 193 11.69 -17.92 6.80
C ASP A 193 10.21 -17.48 6.94
N TYR A 194 9.38 -18.43 7.38
CA TYR A 194 7.93 -18.22 7.44
C TYR A 194 7.56 -17.13 8.46
N GLU A 195 8.20 -17.13 9.64
CA GLU A 195 7.87 -16.17 10.70
C GLU A 195 8.23 -14.75 10.28
N ALA A 196 9.41 -14.56 9.69
CA ALA A 196 9.82 -13.26 9.17
C ALA A 196 8.87 -12.75 8.08
N ARG A 197 8.46 -13.63 7.14
CA ARG A 197 7.51 -13.29 6.08
C ARG A 197 6.12 -12.97 6.64
N SER A 198 5.70 -13.69 7.68
CA SER A 198 4.43 -13.45 8.38
C SER A 198 4.42 -12.09 9.07
N ASN A 199 5.49 -11.76 9.80
CA ASN A 199 5.63 -10.48 10.47
C ASN A 199 5.67 -9.30 9.49
N ILE A 200 6.38 -9.45 8.36
CA ILE A 200 6.41 -8.43 7.30
C ILE A 200 5.00 -8.24 6.72
N MET A 201 4.28 -9.33 6.41
CA MET A 201 2.93 -9.27 5.86
C MET A 201 1.96 -8.57 6.82
N TRP A 202 2.00 -8.93 8.09
CA TRP A 202 1.12 -8.32 9.10
C TRP A 202 1.47 -6.86 9.37
N SER A 203 2.77 -6.52 9.41
CA SER A 203 3.23 -5.13 9.54
C SER A 203 2.79 -4.26 8.37
N ALA A 204 2.77 -4.80 7.13
CA ALA A 204 2.29 -4.07 5.96
C ALA A 204 0.84 -3.63 6.08
N THR A 205 -0.02 -4.52 6.56
CA THR A 205 -1.44 -4.21 6.80
C THR A 205 -1.60 -3.08 7.83
N TRP A 206 -0.90 -3.19 8.97
CA TRP A 206 -0.98 -2.19 10.04
C TRP A 206 -0.34 -0.84 9.66
N ALA A 207 0.65 -0.85 8.78
CA ALA A 207 1.34 0.35 8.33
C ALA A 207 0.42 1.33 7.57
N LEU A 208 -0.64 0.83 6.89
CA LEU A 208 -1.49 1.70 6.05
C LEU A 208 -3.00 1.39 6.15
N ASN A 209 -3.46 0.84 7.26
CA ASN A 209 -4.89 0.67 7.55
C ASN A 209 -5.49 1.79 8.39
N THR A 210 -4.85 2.95 8.43
CA THR A 210 -5.19 4.14 9.23
C THR A 210 -4.87 4.06 10.72
N LEU A 211 -4.46 2.92 11.28
CA LEU A 211 -4.22 2.76 12.72
C LEU A 211 -3.17 3.77 13.23
N VAL A 212 -1.98 3.78 12.59
CA VAL A 212 -0.85 4.62 13.03
C VAL A 212 -1.02 6.10 12.65
N ALA A 213 -2.04 6.44 11.86
CA ALA A 213 -2.41 7.82 11.54
C ALA A 213 -3.40 8.44 12.54
N LYS A 214 -4.00 7.63 13.42
CA LYS A 214 -5.04 8.14 14.34
C LYS A 214 -4.45 9.15 15.30
N GLY A 215 -5.11 10.33 15.38
CA GLY A 215 -4.68 11.44 16.22
C GLY A 215 -3.44 12.19 15.71
N LYS A 216 -3.09 12.03 14.43
CA LYS A 216 -1.95 12.68 13.79
C LYS A 216 -2.36 13.39 12.51
N SER A 217 -1.67 14.48 12.17
CA SER A 217 -1.52 14.90 10.78
C SER A 217 -0.49 14.00 10.10
N THR A 218 -0.64 13.73 8.82
CA THR A 218 0.27 12.86 8.07
C THR A 218 0.94 13.62 6.94
N ASP A 219 2.21 13.33 6.71
CA ASP A 219 3.00 13.89 5.61
C ASP A 219 3.30 12.77 4.61
N TRP A 220 2.81 12.89 3.40
CA TRP A 220 2.96 11.89 2.33
C TRP A 220 3.92 12.36 1.23
N MET A 221 4.84 13.28 1.54
CA MET A 221 5.72 13.89 0.53
C MET A 221 6.68 12.90 -0.10
N VAL A 222 7.21 11.91 0.66
CA VAL A 222 8.07 10.86 0.08
C VAL A 222 7.28 10.03 -0.94
N HIS A 223 6.03 9.69 -0.64
CA HIS A 223 5.16 8.99 -1.59
C HIS A 223 4.82 9.84 -2.81
N MET A 224 4.52 11.13 -2.65
CA MET A 224 4.23 12.04 -3.77
C MET A 224 5.44 12.19 -4.70
N LEU A 225 6.64 12.39 -4.14
CA LEU A 225 7.88 12.43 -4.91
C LEU A 225 8.18 11.10 -5.59
N GLY A 226 8.04 9.99 -4.86
CA GLY A 226 8.23 8.64 -5.38
C GLY A 226 7.24 8.29 -6.49
N GLN A 227 5.98 8.71 -6.38
CA GLN A 227 4.97 8.55 -7.43
C GLN A 227 5.34 9.36 -8.68
N SER A 228 5.82 10.60 -8.52
CA SER A 228 6.27 11.45 -9.63
C SER A 228 7.44 10.82 -10.38
N VAL A 229 8.43 10.27 -9.65
CA VAL A 229 9.54 9.49 -10.24
C VAL A 229 9.00 8.25 -10.96
N GLY A 230 8.10 7.52 -10.32
CA GLY A 230 7.49 6.31 -10.90
C GLY A 230 6.70 6.58 -12.17
N ALA A 231 5.95 7.69 -12.22
CA ALA A 231 5.20 8.10 -13.41
C ALA A 231 6.09 8.37 -14.63
N CYS A 232 7.32 8.87 -14.39
CA CYS A 232 8.28 9.18 -15.46
C CYS A 232 9.18 7.99 -15.87
N THR A 233 9.37 7.00 -14.98
CA THR A 233 10.40 5.95 -15.15
C THR A 233 9.83 4.54 -15.17
N ASP A 234 8.57 4.36 -14.75
CA ASP A 234 7.93 3.06 -14.47
C ASP A 234 8.72 2.17 -13.49
N ALA A 235 9.58 2.78 -12.66
CA ALA A 235 10.38 2.06 -11.67
C ALA A 235 9.49 1.49 -10.55
N THR A 236 9.98 0.41 -9.94
CA THR A 236 9.29 -0.24 -8.81
C THR A 236 9.10 0.72 -7.65
N HIS A 237 7.87 0.80 -7.13
CA HIS A 237 7.44 1.83 -6.17
C HIS A 237 8.35 1.98 -4.95
N GLY A 238 8.61 0.90 -4.19
CA GLY A 238 9.49 1.01 -3.03
C GLY A 238 10.93 1.45 -3.35
N MET A 239 11.39 1.26 -4.59
CA MET A 239 12.71 1.75 -5.03
C MET A 239 12.68 3.23 -5.36
N THR A 240 11.56 3.77 -5.89
CA THR A 240 11.41 5.22 -6.05
C THR A 240 11.37 5.91 -4.69
N LEU A 241 10.70 5.31 -3.70
CA LEU A 241 10.73 5.80 -2.32
C LEU A 241 12.15 5.79 -1.74
N ALA A 242 12.92 4.71 -1.97
CA ALA A 242 14.29 4.61 -1.50
C ALA A 242 15.20 5.70 -2.06
N ALA A 243 14.96 6.12 -3.31
CA ALA A 243 15.73 7.20 -3.94
C ALA A 243 15.46 8.58 -3.34
N VAL A 244 14.21 8.85 -2.91
CA VAL A 244 13.79 10.21 -2.50
C VAL A 244 13.70 10.38 -0.98
N SER A 245 13.52 9.29 -0.20
CA SER A 245 13.23 9.38 1.23
C SER A 245 14.38 9.97 2.03
N LEU A 246 15.61 9.49 1.83
CA LEU A 246 16.75 9.96 2.62
C LEU A 246 17.05 11.46 2.43
N PRO A 247 17.10 11.99 1.18
CA PRO A 247 17.19 13.43 0.96
C PRO A 247 16.05 14.21 1.60
N TYR A 248 14.82 13.70 1.52
CA TYR A 248 13.66 14.35 2.11
C TYR A 248 13.73 14.38 3.64
N TYR A 249 14.01 13.25 4.29
CA TYR A 249 14.12 13.22 5.75
C TYR A 249 15.26 14.11 6.27
N ARG A 250 16.38 14.18 5.56
CA ARG A 250 17.44 15.15 5.89
C ARG A 250 16.95 16.61 5.77
N HIS A 251 16.10 16.89 4.78
CA HIS A 251 15.55 18.23 4.60
C HIS A 251 14.62 18.64 5.76
N ILE A 252 13.75 17.73 6.23
CA ILE A 252 12.78 18.03 7.30
C ILE A 252 13.37 17.87 8.71
N MET A 253 14.49 17.18 8.87
CA MET A 253 15.12 16.91 10.17
C MET A 253 15.30 18.15 11.04
N PRO A 254 15.80 19.30 10.53
CA PRO A 254 15.97 20.50 11.36
C PRO A 254 14.67 21.05 11.94
N TYR A 255 13.53 20.77 11.30
CA TYR A 255 12.21 21.26 11.70
C TYR A 255 11.48 20.31 12.67
N GLY A 256 11.95 19.07 12.83
CA GLY A 256 11.38 18.03 13.70
C GLY A 256 12.43 17.30 14.52
N LEU A 257 13.50 17.96 14.94
CA LEU A 257 14.69 17.36 15.53
C LEU A 257 14.39 16.39 16.68
N ALA A 258 13.49 16.77 17.59
CA ALA A 258 13.11 15.92 18.73
C ALA A 258 12.55 14.56 18.30
N LYS A 259 11.77 14.53 17.22
CA LYS A 259 11.19 13.28 16.69
C LYS A 259 12.26 12.40 16.05
N PHE A 260 13.24 12.97 15.36
CA PHE A 260 14.37 12.20 14.82
C PHE A 260 15.29 11.64 15.91
N VAL A 261 15.55 12.41 16.98
CA VAL A 261 16.27 11.90 18.16
C VAL A 261 15.53 10.74 18.83
N ARG A 262 14.20 10.89 18.98
CA ARG A 262 13.35 9.81 19.50
C ARG A 262 13.40 8.55 18.62
N PHE A 263 13.37 8.71 17.30
CA PHE A 263 13.51 7.63 16.34
C PHE A 263 14.84 6.90 16.46
N ALA A 264 15.95 7.63 16.51
CA ALA A 264 17.28 7.07 16.71
C ALA A 264 17.35 6.22 17.99
N LYS A 265 16.85 6.75 19.10
CA LYS A 265 16.83 6.06 20.40
C LYS A 265 15.86 4.87 20.41
N ASN A 266 14.59 5.10 20.06
CA ASN A 266 13.53 4.13 20.30
C ASN A 266 13.44 3.05 19.22
N VAL A 267 13.75 3.37 17.97
CA VAL A 267 13.67 2.42 16.85
C VAL A 267 15.00 1.73 16.60
N TRP A 268 16.08 2.50 16.55
CA TRP A 268 17.42 1.96 16.24
C TRP A 268 18.23 1.56 17.49
N GLY A 269 17.80 1.99 18.68
CA GLY A 269 18.50 1.69 19.92
C GLY A 269 19.84 2.42 20.06
N ILE A 270 19.99 3.56 19.40
CA ILE A 270 21.21 4.38 19.46
C ILE A 270 21.26 5.07 20.83
N ASP A 271 22.38 4.95 21.53
CA ASP A 271 22.63 5.73 22.74
C ASP A 271 22.90 7.21 22.35
N THR A 272 21.93 8.03 22.59
CA THR A 272 21.99 9.48 22.29
C THR A 272 22.49 10.31 23.47
N SER A 273 22.87 9.67 24.60
CA SER A 273 23.40 10.35 25.78
C SER A 273 24.73 11.04 25.45
N GLY A 274 24.84 12.33 25.79
CA GLY A 274 26.02 13.12 25.49
C GLY A 274 26.16 13.62 24.05
N MET A 275 25.19 13.35 23.17
CA MET A 275 25.13 13.90 21.81
C MET A 275 24.34 15.22 21.79
N SER A 276 24.73 16.15 20.91
CA SER A 276 23.81 17.24 20.54
C SER A 276 22.59 16.66 19.81
N GLY A 277 21.46 17.36 19.84
CA GLY A 277 20.25 16.92 19.15
C GLY A 277 20.48 16.64 17.66
N GLU A 278 21.24 17.48 16.97
CA GLU A 278 21.60 17.32 15.56
C GLU A 278 22.40 16.02 15.33
N LYS A 279 23.47 15.78 16.13
CA LYS A 279 24.26 14.55 16.00
C LYS A 279 23.46 13.29 16.31
N ALA A 280 22.58 13.37 17.30
CA ALA A 280 21.71 12.26 17.66
C ALA A 280 20.68 11.94 16.56
N ALA A 281 20.22 12.96 15.84
CA ALA A 281 19.29 12.79 14.71
C ALA A 281 19.99 12.29 13.44
N GLU A 282 21.24 12.68 13.21
CA GLU A 282 22.04 12.21 12.08
C GLU A 282 22.54 10.77 12.23
N ALA A 283 22.73 10.29 13.47
CA ALA A 283 23.19 8.94 13.81
C ALA A 283 22.14 7.86 13.45
#